data_77ee7e7a27fb433ac6a7246c569ddb46
#
_entry.id   77ee7e7a27fb433ac6a7246c569ddb46
#
_cell.length_a   1.000
_cell.length_b   1.000
_cell.length_c   1.000
_cell.angle_alpha   90.00
_cell.angle_beta   90.00
_cell.angle_gamma   90.00
#
_symmetry.space_group_name_H-M   'P 1'
#
loop_
_entity.id
_entity.type
_entity.pdbx_description
1 polymer ?
#
loop_
_entity_poly.entity_id
_entity_poly.type
_entity_poly.pdbx_seq_one_letter_code
_entity_poly.pdbx_strand_id
1 'polypeptide(L)'
;MSEAATATLAVPVNERDHVMGPANAPVIVVNYGDYQCPGCQQRHRSTEKMARELLDSVRLVHRHFPLVKSHPHALRAAEAAEAAASQGKFWEMHRLLFLRPDKLRDRDLRGYAKEIRLDLETFDREMASGIYADRILKDFYFSLNHGITGTPTTFINGVRYAQSGVELVATVKAIVEEQVAKRLQ
;
A
#
# COMPACT_ATOMS: atom_id res chain seq x y z
N MET A 1 -16.85 -0.16 -30.32
CA MET A 1 -16.10 -0.67 -29.17
C MET A 1 -15.65 0.55 -28.37
N SER A 2 -16.29 0.78 -27.21
CA SER A 2 -16.00 1.95 -26.37
C SER A 2 -14.59 1.78 -25.80
N GLU A 3 -13.67 2.70 -26.10
CA GLU A 3 -12.43 2.87 -25.34
C GLU A 3 -12.83 3.13 -23.90
N ALA A 4 -12.63 2.12 -23.05
CA ALA A 4 -12.77 2.31 -21.61
C ALA A 4 -11.73 3.38 -21.21
N ALA A 5 -12.19 4.58 -20.89
CA ALA A 5 -11.35 5.68 -20.45
C ALA A 5 -10.41 5.14 -19.34
N THR A 6 -9.12 5.14 -19.62
CA THR A 6 -8.11 4.62 -18.68
C THR A 6 -8.13 5.51 -17.44
N ALA A 7 -8.64 4.99 -16.33
CA ALA A 7 -8.77 5.76 -15.12
C ALA A 7 -7.39 6.22 -14.63
N THR A 8 -7.27 7.51 -14.32
CA THR A 8 -6.03 8.12 -13.83
C THR A 8 -6.04 8.27 -12.32
N LEU A 9 -4.87 8.29 -11.71
CA LEU A 9 -4.69 8.51 -10.28
C LEU A 9 -5.16 9.94 -9.92
N ALA A 10 -6.25 10.05 -9.18
CA ALA A 10 -6.87 11.33 -8.83
C ALA A 10 -6.01 12.18 -7.89
N VAL A 11 -5.24 11.54 -6.99
CA VAL A 11 -4.33 12.22 -6.06
C VAL A 11 -2.90 11.87 -6.41
N PRO A 12 -2.08 12.82 -6.86
CA PRO A 12 -0.64 12.61 -7.04
C PRO A 12 0.02 12.13 -5.75
N VAL A 13 1.14 11.42 -5.89
CA VAL A 13 1.97 11.02 -4.73
C VAL A 13 2.51 12.26 -4.03
N ASN A 14 2.39 12.30 -2.72
CA ASN A 14 2.77 13.44 -1.88
C ASN A 14 3.43 13.00 -0.56
N GLU A 15 3.78 13.95 0.29
CA GLU A 15 4.50 13.74 1.55
C GLU A 15 3.76 12.87 2.58
N ARG A 16 2.42 12.76 2.44
CA ARG A 16 1.59 11.94 3.34
C ARG A 16 1.59 10.45 2.98
N ASP A 17 2.14 10.11 1.83
CA ASP A 17 2.17 8.73 1.35
C ASP A 17 3.29 7.92 2.01
N HIS A 18 3.01 6.65 2.25
CA HIS A 18 4.04 5.68 2.61
C HIS A 18 4.78 5.22 1.36
N VAL A 19 6.03 5.60 1.27
CA VAL A 19 6.85 5.44 0.07
C VAL A 19 8.07 4.58 0.35
N MET A 20 8.40 3.69 -0.58
CA MET A 20 9.65 2.92 -0.64
C MET A 20 10.28 3.10 -2.02
N GLY A 21 11.60 3.28 -2.07
CA GLY A 21 12.36 3.53 -3.29
C GLY A 21 12.67 5.01 -3.52
N PRO A 22 13.54 5.32 -4.49
CA PRO A 22 14.07 6.67 -4.67
C PRO A 22 13.02 7.65 -5.21
N ALA A 23 13.17 8.93 -4.83
CA ALA A 23 12.24 9.98 -5.23
C ALA A 23 12.24 10.23 -6.76
N ASN A 24 13.36 9.97 -7.43
CA ASN A 24 13.56 10.15 -8.87
C ASN A 24 13.40 8.84 -9.67
N ALA A 25 12.80 7.81 -9.07
CA ALA A 25 12.53 6.55 -9.77
C ALA A 25 11.74 6.80 -11.07
N PRO A 26 12.10 6.13 -12.18
CA PRO A 26 11.40 6.28 -13.45
C PRO A 26 9.98 5.72 -13.43
N VAL A 27 9.67 4.82 -12.50
CA VAL A 27 8.34 4.22 -12.39
C VAL A 27 7.81 4.37 -10.97
N ILE A 28 6.56 4.84 -10.87
CA ILE A 28 5.82 4.95 -9.60
C ILE A 28 4.67 3.96 -9.63
N VAL A 29 4.60 3.10 -8.60
CA VAL A 29 3.51 2.13 -8.41
C VAL A 29 2.74 2.48 -7.15
N VAL A 30 1.47 2.89 -7.29
CA VAL A 30 0.58 3.21 -6.17
C VAL A 30 -0.40 2.06 -5.98
N ASN A 31 -0.42 1.47 -4.79
CA ASN A 31 -1.34 0.41 -4.42
C ASN A 31 -2.32 0.90 -3.35
N TYR A 32 -3.62 0.81 -3.65
CA TYR A 32 -4.68 0.90 -2.65
C TYR A 32 -4.96 -0.51 -2.13
N GLY A 33 -4.82 -0.71 -0.83
CA GLY A 33 -4.86 -2.03 -0.23
C GLY A 33 -5.55 -2.10 1.12
N ASP A 34 -5.95 -3.33 1.44
CA ASP A 34 -6.59 -3.74 2.67
C ASP A 34 -5.87 -4.99 3.19
N TYR A 35 -5.43 -4.97 4.44
CA TYR A 35 -4.62 -6.03 5.02
C TYR A 35 -5.38 -7.36 5.20
N GLN A 36 -6.71 -7.32 5.25
CA GLN A 36 -7.54 -8.51 5.37
C GLN A 36 -8.03 -9.04 4.01
N CYS A 37 -7.80 -8.30 2.91
CA CYS A 37 -8.24 -8.68 1.57
C CYS A 37 -7.31 -9.74 0.95
N PRO A 38 -7.83 -10.93 0.53
CA PRO A 38 -7.00 -11.99 -0.08
C PRO A 38 -6.31 -11.55 -1.38
N GLY A 39 -6.97 -10.76 -2.21
CA GLY A 39 -6.39 -10.21 -3.43
C GLY A 39 -5.21 -9.26 -3.14
N CYS A 40 -5.28 -8.52 -2.02
CA CYS A 40 -4.19 -7.63 -1.60
C CYS A 40 -2.97 -8.41 -1.13
N GLN A 41 -3.13 -9.57 -0.51
CA GLN A 41 -2.01 -10.45 -0.15
C GLN A 41 -1.27 -10.95 -1.39
N GLN A 42 -2.01 -11.36 -2.43
CA GLN A 42 -1.40 -11.76 -3.69
C GLN A 42 -0.66 -10.58 -4.34
N ARG A 43 -1.25 -9.38 -4.32
CA ARG A 43 -0.64 -8.14 -4.81
C ARG A 43 0.63 -7.80 -4.02
N HIS A 44 0.60 -7.95 -2.70
CA HIS A 44 1.75 -7.72 -1.83
C HIS A 44 2.96 -8.61 -2.21
N ARG A 45 2.74 -9.89 -2.53
CA ARG A 45 3.82 -10.77 -3.00
C ARG A 45 4.50 -10.24 -4.26
N SER A 46 3.72 -9.66 -5.17
CA SER A 46 4.27 -9.02 -6.39
C SER A 46 5.04 -7.75 -6.06
N THR A 47 4.55 -6.92 -5.15
CA THR A 47 5.26 -5.71 -4.71
C THR A 47 6.53 -6.02 -3.92
N GLU A 48 6.53 -7.05 -3.09
CA GLU A 48 7.72 -7.56 -2.40
C GLU A 48 8.80 -8.04 -3.40
N LYS A 49 8.36 -8.77 -4.43
CA LYS A 49 9.27 -9.18 -5.51
C LYS A 49 9.84 -7.96 -6.24
N MET A 50 9.01 -6.99 -6.56
CA MET A 50 9.39 -5.75 -7.22
C MET A 50 10.38 -4.95 -6.36
N ALA A 51 10.14 -4.84 -5.05
CA ALA A 51 11.04 -4.18 -4.12
C ALA A 51 12.43 -4.85 -4.08
N ARG A 52 12.51 -6.16 -4.21
CA ARG A 52 13.80 -6.87 -4.24
C ARG A 52 14.54 -6.70 -5.57
N GLU A 53 13.84 -6.68 -6.69
CA GLU A 53 14.44 -6.76 -8.03
C GLU A 53 14.62 -5.39 -8.69
N LEU A 54 13.80 -4.40 -8.35
CA LEU A 54 13.67 -3.13 -9.07
C LEU A 54 13.67 -1.88 -8.17
N LEU A 55 14.06 -2.00 -6.88
CA LEU A 55 13.91 -0.89 -5.93
C LEU A 55 14.61 0.41 -6.36
N ASP A 56 15.74 0.32 -7.06
CA ASP A 56 16.47 1.49 -7.55
C ASP A 56 15.74 2.22 -8.71
N SER A 57 14.79 1.54 -9.35
CA SER A 57 14.07 2.02 -10.53
C SER A 57 12.57 2.21 -10.29
N VAL A 58 12.05 1.80 -9.11
CA VAL A 58 10.63 1.85 -8.79
C VAL A 58 10.40 2.53 -7.47
N ARG A 59 9.46 3.46 -7.45
CA ARG A 59 8.91 4.06 -6.23
C ARG A 59 7.58 3.40 -5.90
N LEU A 60 7.57 2.61 -4.83
CA LEU A 60 6.38 1.92 -4.34
C LEU A 60 5.64 2.80 -3.34
N VAL A 61 4.32 2.90 -3.49
CA VAL A 61 3.45 3.67 -2.61
C VAL A 61 2.30 2.78 -2.13
N HIS A 62 2.02 2.82 -0.84
CA HIS A 62 0.85 2.17 -0.26
C HIS A 62 -0.13 3.20 0.28
N ARG A 63 -1.42 3.01 -0.04
CA ARG A 63 -2.55 3.78 0.49
C ARG A 63 -3.58 2.84 1.10
N HIS A 64 -4.02 3.16 2.29
CA HIS A 64 -5.05 2.38 2.98
C HIS A 64 -6.41 2.51 2.29
N PHE A 65 -7.06 1.37 2.08
CA PHE A 65 -8.44 1.30 1.59
C PHE A 65 -9.20 0.20 2.32
N PRO A 66 -9.46 0.35 3.64
CA PRO A 66 -10.06 -0.69 4.46
C PRO A 66 -11.54 -0.89 4.13
N LEU A 67 -11.90 -2.09 3.70
CA LEU A 67 -13.27 -2.48 3.36
C LEU A 67 -14.05 -2.88 4.64
N VAL A 68 -14.24 -1.94 5.55
CA VAL A 68 -14.74 -2.15 6.93
C VAL A 68 -16.07 -2.92 7.01
N LYS A 69 -16.89 -2.90 5.95
CA LYS A 69 -18.16 -3.65 5.91
C LYS A 69 -17.96 -5.16 5.73
N SER A 70 -16.90 -5.57 5.04
CA SER A 70 -16.59 -6.99 4.75
C SER A 70 -15.38 -7.51 5.52
N HIS A 71 -14.49 -6.62 5.93
CA HIS A 71 -13.23 -6.94 6.60
C HIS A 71 -13.15 -6.24 7.97
N PRO A 72 -13.65 -6.88 9.04
CA PRO A 72 -13.81 -6.23 10.36
C PRO A 72 -12.50 -5.82 11.03
N HIS A 73 -11.38 -6.39 10.62
CA HIS A 73 -10.05 -6.04 11.18
C HIS A 73 -9.24 -5.09 10.30
N ALA A 74 -9.74 -4.73 9.10
CA ALA A 74 -8.99 -3.94 8.13
C ALA A 74 -8.59 -2.55 8.63
N LEU A 75 -9.53 -1.84 9.30
CA LEU A 75 -9.25 -0.51 9.86
C LEU A 75 -8.22 -0.61 10.98
N ARG A 76 -8.40 -1.56 11.91
CA ARG A 76 -7.45 -1.75 13.03
C ARG A 76 -6.04 -2.11 12.56
N ALA A 77 -5.93 -2.93 11.52
CA ALA A 77 -4.64 -3.26 10.90
C ALA A 77 -3.99 -2.03 10.23
N ALA A 78 -4.80 -1.17 9.58
CA ALA A 78 -4.31 0.09 9.02
C ALA A 78 -3.82 1.06 10.12
N GLU A 79 -4.57 1.19 11.23
CA GLU A 79 -4.12 1.99 12.40
C GLU A 79 -2.80 1.48 12.97
N ALA A 80 -2.61 0.16 13.06
CA ALA A 80 -1.35 -0.43 13.53
C ALA A 80 -0.17 -0.12 12.59
N ALA A 81 -0.41 -0.09 11.27
CA ALA A 81 0.59 0.32 10.30
C ALA A 81 0.97 1.81 10.46
N GLU A 82 -0.01 2.68 10.74
CA GLU A 82 0.23 4.10 11.01
C GLU A 82 0.95 4.32 12.34
N ALA A 83 0.61 3.58 13.39
CA ALA A 83 1.32 3.62 14.67
C ALA A 83 2.79 3.14 14.53
N ALA A 84 3.04 2.19 13.63
CA ALA A 84 4.41 1.83 13.28
C ALA A 84 5.11 2.92 12.44
N ALA A 85 4.36 3.61 11.56
CA ALA A 85 4.87 4.72 10.76
C ALA A 85 5.33 5.90 11.63
N SER A 86 4.62 6.22 12.71
CA SER A 86 5.02 7.28 13.67
C SER A 86 6.39 7.01 14.30
N GLN A 87 6.80 5.74 14.31
CA GLN A 87 8.10 5.26 14.81
C GLN A 87 9.07 4.85 13.69
N GLY A 88 8.79 5.25 12.43
CA GLY A 88 9.66 5.00 11.27
C GLY A 88 9.66 3.55 10.76
N LYS A 89 8.68 2.72 11.14
CA LYS A 89 8.63 1.28 10.82
C LYS A 89 7.35 0.84 10.11
N PHE A 90 6.84 1.71 9.23
CA PHE A 90 5.66 1.40 8.43
C PHE A 90 5.82 0.09 7.64
N TRP A 91 6.92 -0.05 6.89
CA TRP A 91 7.10 -1.16 5.96
C TRP A 91 7.32 -2.49 6.65
N GLU A 92 7.94 -2.50 7.83
CA GLU A 92 8.08 -3.71 8.65
C GLU A 92 6.72 -4.19 9.15
N MET A 93 5.88 -3.29 9.66
CA MET A 93 4.51 -3.62 10.09
C MET A 93 3.66 -4.04 8.89
N HIS A 94 3.68 -3.29 7.81
CA HIS A 94 2.98 -3.56 6.55
C HIS A 94 3.24 -4.99 6.05
N ARG A 95 4.50 -5.41 6.08
CA ARG A 95 4.88 -6.76 5.68
C ARG A 95 4.29 -7.82 6.59
N LEU A 96 4.37 -7.66 7.91
CA LEU A 96 3.83 -8.62 8.87
C LEU A 96 2.31 -8.77 8.74
N LEU A 97 1.59 -7.66 8.54
CA LEU A 97 0.14 -7.66 8.37
C LEU A 97 -0.29 -8.47 7.14
N PHE A 98 0.41 -8.33 6.01
CA PHE A 98 0.12 -9.12 4.81
C PHE A 98 0.61 -10.58 4.89
N LEU A 99 1.65 -10.87 5.65
CA LEU A 99 2.13 -12.23 5.84
C LEU A 99 1.22 -13.06 6.74
N ARG A 100 0.45 -12.42 7.62
CA ARG A 100 -0.36 -13.09 8.65
C ARG A 100 -1.81 -12.56 8.68
N PRO A 101 -2.54 -12.65 7.58
CA PRO A 101 -3.85 -12.02 7.39
C PRO A 101 -4.94 -12.53 8.34
N ASP A 102 -4.78 -13.75 8.87
CA ASP A 102 -5.72 -14.36 9.83
C ASP A 102 -5.43 -13.93 11.29
N LYS A 103 -4.39 -13.13 11.52
CA LYS A 103 -3.93 -12.68 12.84
C LYS A 103 -3.87 -11.16 12.89
N LEU A 104 -5.05 -10.51 12.87
CA LEU A 104 -5.18 -9.05 12.86
C LEU A 104 -5.97 -8.51 14.07
N ARG A 105 -6.10 -9.29 15.15
CA ARG A 105 -6.70 -8.83 16.40
C ARG A 105 -5.69 -7.98 17.18
N ASP A 106 -6.16 -7.12 18.09
CA ASP A 106 -5.31 -6.21 18.85
C ASP A 106 -4.11 -6.89 19.52
N ARG A 107 -4.30 -8.10 20.08
CA ARG A 107 -3.21 -8.90 20.64
C ARG A 107 -2.14 -9.30 19.62
N ASP A 108 -2.58 -9.58 18.40
CA ASP A 108 -1.70 -9.99 17.30
C ASP A 108 -0.91 -8.77 16.80
N LEU A 109 -1.59 -7.63 16.62
CA LEU A 109 -0.99 -6.35 16.22
C LEU A 109 0.05 -5.88 17.23
N ARG A 110 -0.26 -5.99 18.53
CA ARG A 110 0.71 -5.69 19.60
C ARG A 110 1.90 -6.65 19.59
N GLY A 111 1.66 -7.92 19.25
CA GLY A 111 2.71 -8.92 19.04
C GLY A 111 3.67 -8.50 17.91
N TYR A 112 3.15 -7.99 16.81
CA TYR A 112 3.95 -7.46 15.68
C TYR A 112 4.74 -6.22 16.07
N ALA A 113 4.11 -5.30 16.82
CA ALA A 113 4.79 -4.11 17.35
C ALA A 113 6.03 -4.49 18.16
N LYS A 114 5.90 -5.51 19.02
CA LYS A 114 7.02 -6.08 19.79
C LYS A 114 8.07 -6.74 18.89
N GLU A 115 7.64 -7.52 17.89
CA GLU A 115 8.52 -8.23 16.96
C GLU A 115 9.42 -7.26 16.18
N ILE A 116 8.84 -6.14 15.73
CA ILE A 116 9.59 -5.08 15.02
C ILE A 116 10.22 -4.04 15.98
N ARG A 117 10.20 -4.28 17.28
CA ARG A 117 10.84 -3.45 18.31
C ARG A 117 10.35 -2.00 18.31
N LEU A 118 9.02 -1.82 18.28
CA LEU A 118 8.42 -0.52 18.57
C LEU A 118 8.48 -0.21 20.07
N ASP A 119 8.41 1.06 20.42
CA ASP A 119 8.04 1.48 21.75
C ASP A 119 6.57 1.09 21.99
N LEU A 120 6.36 0.14 22.88
CA LEU A 120 5.03 -0.44 23.10
C LEU A 120 4.09 0.49 23.87
N GLU A 121 4.62 1.37 24.70
CA GLU A 121 3.80 2.34 25.44
C GLU A 121 3.19 3.34 24.47
N THR A 122 3.98 3.87 23.56
CA THR A 122 3.51 4.76 22.48
C THR A 122 2.54 4.03 21.56
N PHE A 123 2.86 2.81 21.13
CA PHE A 123 1.98 2.02 20.27
C PHE A 123 0.62 1.76 20.93
N ASP A 124 0.60 1.28 22.19
CA ASP A 124 -0.62 0.98 22.94
C ASP A 124 -1.49 2.24 23.13
N ARG A 125 -0.87 3.39 23.46
CA ARG A 125 -1.55 4.68 23.61
C ARG A 125 -2.18 5.15 22.30
N GLU A 126 -1.46 5.09 21.18
CA GLU A 126 -1.96 5.50 19.86
C GLU A 126 -3.08 4.58 19.38
N MET A 127 -2.93 3.27 19.56
CA MET A 127 -3.97 2.29 19.25
C MET A 127 -5.22 2.48 20.12
N ALA A 128 -5.08 2.76 21.42
CA ALA A 128 -6.21 2.99 22.31
C ALA A 128 -6.98 4.27 21.98
N SER A 129 -6.28 5.31 21.55
CA SER A 129 -6.91 6.60 21.19
C SER A 129 -7.58 6.59 19.82
N GLY A 130 -7.27 5.64 18.93
CA GLY A 130 -7.77 5.60 17.56
C GLY A 130 -7.37 6.83 16.72
N ILE A 131 -6.25 7.47 17.06
CA ILE A 131 -5.80 8.74 16.47
C ILE A 131 -5.70 8.74 14.95
N TYR A 132 -5.52 7.56 14.33
CA TYR A 132 -5.37 7.40 12.88
C TYR A 132 -6.66 7.08 12.15
N ALA A 133 -7.71 6.59 12.84
CA ALA A 133 -8.94 6.09 12.24
C ALA A 133 -9.61 7.14 11.35
N ASP A 134 -9.78 8.36 11.86
CA ASP A 134 -10.43 9.45 11.12
C ASP A 134 -9.70 9.80 9.82
N ARG A 135 -8.37 9.84 9.84
CA ARG A 135 -7.57 10.13 8.66
C ARG A 135 -7.70 9.01 7.64
N ILE A 136 -7.56 7.75 8.06
CA ILE A 136 -7.68 6.57 7.19
C ILE A 136 -9.05 6.53 6.53
N LEU A 137 -10.13 6.79 7.29
CA LEU A 137 -11.48 6.79 6.75
C LEU A 137 -11.75 7.99 5.82
N LYS A 138 -11.20 9.17 6.10
CA LYS A 138 -11.27 10.31 5.18
C LYS A 138 -10.60 10.01 3.85
N ASP A 139 -9.39 9.45 3.89
CA ASP A 139 -8.64 9.07 2.70
C ASP A 139 -9.37 7.93 1.93
N PHE A 140 -10.00 6.98 2.62
CA PHE A 140 -10.86 5.95 2.03
C PHE A 140 -12.06 6.55 1.29
N TYR A 141 -12.86 7.40 1.95
CA TYR A 141 -14.05 8.00 1.33
C TYR A 141 -13.68 8.94 0.18
N PHE A 142 -12.59 9.69 0.31
CA PHE A 142 -12.07 10.50 -0.78
C PHE A 142 -11.74 9.61 -1.99
N SER A 143 -11.00 8.54 -1.79
CA SER A 143 -10.60 7.60 -2.85
C SER A 143 -11.81 6.94 -3.49
N LEU A 144 -12.82 6.54 -2.69
CA LEU A 144 -14.07 5.97 -3.18
C LEU A 144 -14.80 6.93 -4.13
N ASN A 145 -14.90 8.23 -3.77
CA ASN A 145 -15.52 9.25 -4.58
C ASN A 145 -14.73 9.57 -5.88
N HIS A 146 -13.47 9.12 -5.96
CA HIS A 146 -12.60 9.29 -7.13
C HIS A 146 -12.36 7.96 -7.89
N GLY A 147 -13.30 7.03 -7.81
CA GLY A 147 -13.34 5.84 -8.64
C GLY A 147 -12.52 4.64 -8.13
N ILE A 148 -12.00 4.69 -6.89
CA ILE A 148 -11.45 3.52 -6.22
C ILE A 148 -12.60 2.76 -5.55
N THR A 149 -13.08 1.70 -6.17
CA THR A 149 -14.28 0.96 -5.71
C THR A 149 -13.98 -0.36 -5.02
N GLY A 150 -12.69 -0.70 -4.89
CA GLY A 150 -12.27 -1.96 -4.27
C GLY A 150 -10.77 -2.16 -4.22
N THR A 151 -10.36 -3.25 -3.62
CA THR A 151 -8.95 -3.62 -3.44
C THR A 151 -8.65 -5.02 -3.96
N PRO A 152 -7.44 -5.27 -4.45
CA PRO A 152 -6.39 -4.27 -4.69
C PRO A 152 -6.71 -3.38 -5.89
N THR A 153 -6.44 -2.07 -5.81
CA THR A 153 -6.38 -1.19 -6.96
C THR A 153 -4.96 -0.65 -7.10
N THR A 154 -4.38 -0.77 -8.29
CA THR A 154 -3.00 -0.39 -8.56
C THR A 154 -2.95 0.62 -9.71
N PHE A 155 -2.06 1.60 -9.58
CA PHE A 155 -1.70 2.54 -10.63
C PHE A 155 -0.22 2.45 -10.92
N ILE A 156 0.16 2.52 -12.20
CA ILE A 156 1.55 2.61 -12.65
C ILE A 156 1.69 3.93 -13.39
N ASN A 157 2.58 4.82 -12.94
CA ASN A 157 2.76 6.16 -13.47
C ASN A 157 1.43 6.93 -13.66
N GLY A 158 0.54 6.79 -12.68
CA GLY A 158 -0.76 7.45 -12.67
C GLY A 158 -1.87 6.76 -13.49
N VAL A 159 -1.57 5.70 -14.23
CA VAL A 159 -2.52 4.94 -15.05
C VAL A 159 -2.97 3.68 -14.33
N ARG A 160 -4.29 3.43 -14.29
CA ARG A 160 -4.84 2.25 -13.60
C ARG A 160 -4.39 0.96 -14.28
N TYR A 161 -3.83 0.06 -13.48
CA TYR A 161 -3.42 -1.27 -13.91
C TYR A 161 -4.54 -2.28 -13.63
N ALA A 162 -5.08 -2.89 -14.71
CA ALA A 162 -6.26 -3.76 -14.63
C ALA A 162 -5.95 -5.27 -14.58
N GLN A 163 -4.68 -5.66 -14.82
CA GLN A 163 -4.30 -7.07 -14.97
C GLN A 163 -4.02 -7.76 -13.62
N SER A 164 -3.82 -9.08 -13.64
CA SER A 164 -3.52 -9.91 -12.48
C SER A 164 -2.17 -9.55 -11.82
N GLY A 165 -2.02 -9.91 -10.53
CA GLY A 165 -0.79 -9.64 -9.78
C GLY A 165 0.46 -10.34 -10.33
N VAL A 166 0.29 -11.45 -11.02
CA VAL A 166 1.42 -12.23 -11.58
C VAL A 166 2.14 -11.45 -12.69
N GLU A 167 1.40 -10.70 -13.50
CA GLU A 167 1.95 -9.93 -14.62
C GLU A 167 2.52 -8.57 -14.21
N LEU A 168 2.18 -8.08 -13.01
CA LEU A 168 2.57 -6.74 -12.55
C LEU A 168 4.08 -6.53 -12.59
N VAL A 169 4.88 -7.49 -12.11
CA VAL A 169 6.35 -7.35 -12.06
C VAL A 169 6.92 -7.27 -13.47
N ALA A 170 6.44 -8.12 -14.38
CA ALA A 170 6.89 -8.12 -15.77
C ALA A 170 6.52 -6.81 -16.49
N THR A 171 5.29 -6.33 -16.29
CA THR A 171 4.82 -5.05 -16.84
C THR A 171 5.67 -3.89 -16.34
N VAL A 172 5.91 -3.81 -15.03
CA VAL A 172 6.72 -2.73 -14.45
C VAL A 172 8.16 -2.80 -14.96
N LYS A 173 8.73 -4.01 -15.08
CA LYS A 173 10.07 -4.20 -15.62
C LYS A 173 10.20 -3.68 -17.06
N ALA A 174 9.24 -4.00 -17.92
CA ALA A 174 9.21 -3.51 -19.30
C ALA A 174 9.11 -1.97 -19.36
N ILE A 175 8.28 -1.37 -18.50
CA ILE A 175 8.16 0.11 -18.41
C ILE A 175 9.48 0.73 -17.91
N VAL A 176 10.15 0.13 -16.93
CA VAL A 176 11.46 0.60 -16.46
C VAL A 176 12.47 0.60 -17.60
N GLU A 177 12.57 -0.52 -18.34
CA GLU A 177 13.49 -0.66 -19.47
C GLU A 177 13.22 0.41 -20.55
N GLU A 178 11.95 0.64 -20.89
CA GLU A 178 11.54 1.69 -21.84
C GLU A 178 11.92 3.11 -21.35
N GLN A 179 11.65 3.42 -20.09
CA GLN A 179 11.95 4.74 -19.52
C GLN A 179 13.46 5.00 -19.40
N VAL A 180 14.24 3.98 -19.09
CA VAL A 180 15.71 4.08 -19.06
C VAL A 180 16.25 4.30 -20.47
N ALA A 181 15.76 3.56 -21.47
CA ALA A 181 16.18 3.72 -22.87
C ALA A 181 15.88 5.14 -23.39
N LYS A 182 14.72 5.73 -23.06
CA LYS A 182 14.39 7.11 -23.44
C LYS A 182 15.27 8.18 -22.80
N ARG A 183 15.85 7.93 -21.61
CA ARG A 183 16.75 8.88 -20.94
C ARG A 183 18.18 8.87 -21.49
N LEU A 184 18.53 7.84 -22.27
CA LEU A 184 19.86 7.67 -22.88
C LEU A 184 19.94 8.20 -24.32
N GLN A 185 18.81 8.64 -24.88
CA GLN A 185 18.68 9.31 -26.17
C GLN A 185 18.65 10.83 -26.03
#